data_f3e462eef7fa3ebc8cc6387d9571471f
#
_entry.id   f3e462eef7fa3ebc8cc6387d9571471f
#
_cell.length_a   1.000
_cell.length_b   1.000
_cell.length_c   1.000
_cell.angle_alpha   90.00
_cell.angle_beta   90.00
_cell.angle_gamma   90.00
#
_symmetry.space_group_name_H-M   'P 1'
#
loop_
_entity.id
_entity.type
_entity.pdbx_description
1 polymer ?
#
loop_
_entity_poly.entity_id
_entity_poly.type
_entity_poly.pdbx_seq_one_letter_code
_entity_poly.pdbx_strand_id
1 'polypeptide(L)'
;MKSKNKRVLILGGSSDIGIEVVKDFLNMNWDVTAHYFKNKKKLKKLKNKKLKLIHANFMKFNEKNTEKIISKKFSKKYDALINLVGYVDNKSFENTNLRSIIKTVKINALIPFLIEKKIVNKMLKQEWGRILNCSSIGVKFGGGKNSYNYGLSKHCLEFIPNRYKDWANKNVLINNIRIGVTRTKIHKRMKKNLQLKHRLKLIPAKRMAKPQEISSYIVNLVLDKNSFMTGETITVAGGE
;
A
#
# COMPACT_ATOMS: atom_id res chain seq x y z
N MET A 1 21.51 19.71 -17.47
CA MET A 1 21.33 18.28 -17.14
C MET A 1 19.85 17.89 -17.30
N LYS A 2 19.49 16.95 -18.17
CA LYS A 2 18.11 16.45 -18.26
C LYS A 2 17.77 15.80 -16.91
N SER A 3 16.77 16.30 -16.20
CA SER A 3 16.33 15.71 -14.93
C SER A 3 15.94 14.25 -15.20
N LYS A 4 16.62 13.34 -14.52
CA LYS A 4 16.35 11.91 -14.65
C LYS A 4 14.92 11.65 -14.18
N ASN A 5 14.09 11.03 -15.02
CA ASN A 5 12.71 10.68 -14.64
C ASN A 5 12.71 9.88 -13.33
N LYS A 6 11.95 10.35 -12.34
CA LYS A 6 11.73 9.62 -11.08
C LYS A 6 10.96 8.32 -11.32
N ARG A 7 11.19 7.33 -10.48
CA ARG A 7 10.65 5.97 -10.61
C ARG A 7 9.89 5.57 -9.35
N VAL A 8 8.68 5.10 -9.52
CA VAL A 8 7.86 4.60 -8.41
C VAL A 8 7.54 3.11 -8.56
N LEU A 9 7.63 2.37 -7.45
CA LEU A 9 7.08 1.03 -7.32
C LEU A 9 5.78 1.09 -6.53
N ILE A 10 4.70 0.58 -7.14
CA ILE A 10 3.38 0.51 -6.51
C ILE A 10 3.01 -0.96 -6.31
N LEU A 11 3.10 -1.45 -5.08
CA LEU A 11 2.62 -2.77 -4.70
C LEU A 11 1.09 -2.72 -4.59
N GLY A 12 0.39 -3.67 -5.25
CA GLY A 12 -1.07 -3.64 -5.31
C GLY A 12 -1.65 -2.63 -6.30
N GLY A 13 -0.88 -2.23 -7.32
CA GLY A 13 -1.26 -1.24 -8.33
C GLY A 13 -2.51 -1.57 -9.15
N SER A 14 -2.99 -2.81 -9.15
CA SER A 14 -4.25 -3.21 -9.82
C SER A 14 -5.51 -3.06 -8.95
N SER A 15 -5.41 -2.61 -7.71
CA SER A 15 -6.54 -2.25 -6.85
C SER A 15 -7.25 -1.00 -7.37
N ASP A 16 -8.45 -0.69 -6.87
CA ASP A 16 -9.19 0.48 -7.34
C ASP A 16 -8.44 1.78 -7.00
N ILE A 17 -7.89 1.90 -5.78
CA ILE A 17 -7.01 3.01 -5.40
C ILE A 17 -5.70 2.96 -6.21
N GLY A 18 -5.08 1.78 -6.33
CA GLY A 18 -3.80 1.62 -7.03
C GLY A 18 -3.85 2.05 -8.49
N ILE A 19 -4.97 1.85 -9.19
CA ILE A 19 -5.15 2.33 -10.56
C ILE A 19 -5.10 3.88 -10.62
N GLU A 20 -5.74 4.57 -9.69
CA GLU A 20 -5.71 6.04 -9.66
C GLU A 20 -4.30 6.54 -9.31
N VAL A 21 -3.62 5.93 -8.34
CA VAL A 21 -2.21 6.25 -8.02
C VAL A 21 -1.30 6.04 -9.23
N VAL A 22 -1.47 4.94 -9.98
CA VAL A 22 -0.71 4.69 -11.21
C VAL A 22 -0.96 5.79 -12.25
N LYS A 23 -2.23 6.20 -12.46
CA LYS A 23 -2.59 7.29 -13.39
C LYS A 23 -1.92 8.60 -12.99
N ASP A 24 -2.00 8.98 -11.72
CA ASP A 24 -1.47 10.24 -11.23
C ASP A 24 0.04 10.32 -11.44
N PHE A 25 0.81 9.27 -11.15
CA PHE A 25 2.25 9.24 -11.43
C PHE A 25 2.59 9.24 -12.93
N LEU A 26 1.79 8.56 -13.75
CA LEU A 26 1.98 8.60 -15.21
C LEU A 26 1.72 10.01 -15.76
N ASN A 27 0.70 10.71 -15.27
CA ASN A 27 0.40 12.10 -15.63
C ASN A 27 1.53 13.08 -15.21
N MET A 28 2.23 12.77 -14.10
CA MET A 28 3.42 13.51 -13.66
C MET A 28 4.69 13.06 -14.38
N ASN A 29 4.57 12.27 -15.44
CA ASN A 29 5.69 11.81 -16.25
C ASN A 29 6.71 10.91 -15.53
N TRP A 30 6.34 10.25 -14.42
CA TRP A 30 7.17 9.26 -13.72
C TRP A 30 7.22 7.93 -14.45
N ASP A 31 8.32 7.20 -14.27
CA ASP A 31 8.41 5.78 -14.65
C ASP A 31 7.73 4.94 -13.58
N VAL A 32 6.60 4.32 -13.91
CA VAL A 32 5.78 3.57 -12.96
C VAL A 32 6.01 2.07 -13.12
N THR A 33 6.32 1.40 -12.02
CA THR A 33 6.29 -0.06 -11.93
C THR A 33 5.12 -0.49 -11.04
N ALA A 34 4.11 -1.12 -11.62
CA ALA A 34 2.93 -1.56 -10.90
C ALA A 34 2.93 -3.08 -10.69
N HIS A 35 2.98 -3.49 -9.41
CA HIS A 35 2.80 -4.89 -9.04
C HIS A 35 1.31 -5.24 -9.03
N TYR A 36 0.99 -6.44 -9.54
CA TYR A 36 -0.35 -7.03 -9.50
C TYR A 36 -0.29 -8.53 -9.22
N PHE A 37 -1.34 -9.06 -8.60
CA PHE A 37 -1.60 -10.50 -8.52
C PHE A 37 -2.70 -10.92 -9.50
N LYS A 38 -3.84 -10.20 -9.48
CA LYS A 38 -4.99 -10.39 -10.39
C LYS A 38 -5.24 -9.08 -11.16
N ASN A 39 -6.26 -9.03 -11.99
CA ASN A 39 -6.74 -7.81 -12.66
C ASN A 39 -5.71 -7.07 -13.55
N LYS A 40 -4.78 -7.79 -14.19
CA LYS A 40 -3.82 -7.24 -15.17
C LYS A 40 -4.50 -6.37 -16.24
N LYS A 41 -5.73 -6.77 -16.66
CA LYS A 41 -6.49 -6.06 -17.71
C LYS A 41 -6.69 -4.57 -17.40
N LYS A 42 -6.94 -4.20 -16.13
CA LYS A 42 -7.11 -2.79 -15.74
C LYS A 42 -5.86 -1.95 -15.98
N LEU A 43 -4.68 -2.47 -15.61
CA LEU A 43 -3.41 -1.78 -15.83
C LEU A 43 -3.05 -1.70 -17.32
N LYS A 44 -3.29 -2.76 -18.09
CA LYS A 44 -3.04 -2.76 -19.54
C LYS A 44 -3.86 -1.72 -20.30
N LYS A 45 -5.07 -1.38 -19.82
CA LYS A 45 -5.91 -0.34 -20.42
C LYS A 45 -5.31 1.06 -20.39
N LEU A 46 -4.34 1.31 -19.50
CA LEU A 46 -3.70 2.62 -19.37
C LEU A 46 -2.75 2.96 -20.54
N LYS A 47 -2.36 1.96 -21.37
CA LYS A 47 -1.60 2.12 -22.63
C LYS A 47 -0.46 3.17 -22.57
N ASN A 48 0.36 3.15 -21.51
CA ASN A 48 1.44 4.12 -21.32
C ASN A 48 2.82 3.44 -21.39
N LYS A 49 3.76 4.00 -22.16
CA LYS A 49 5.13 3.46 -22.35
C LYS A 49 5.96 3.46 -21.06
N LYS A 50 5.66 4.37 -20.11
CA LYS A 50 6.32 4.47 -18.81
C LYS A 50 5.76 3.49 -17.75
N LEU A 51 4.71 2.72 -18.08
CA LEU A 51 4.13 1.73 -17.19
C LEU A 51 4.75 0.35 -17.40
N LYS A 52 5.44 -0.15 -16.38
CA LYS A 52 5.95 -1.53 -16.31
C LYS A 52 5.12 -2.34 -15.32
N LEU A 53 4.83 -3.59 -15.66
CA LEU A 53 3.98 -4.47 -14.86
C LEU A 53 4.80 -5.62 -14.27
N ILE A 54 4.65 -5.86 -12.96
CA ILE A 54 5.24 -7.01 -12.27
C ILE A 54 4.11 -7.91 -11.75
N HIS A 55 4.08 -9.16 -12.21
CA HIS A 55 3.23 -10.18 -11.62
C HIS A 55 3.95 -10.87 -10.46
N ALA A 56 3.31 -10.88 -9.28
CA ALA A 56 3.74 -11.70 -8.16
C ALA A 56 2.55 -12.14 -7.30
N ASN A 57 2.57 -13.40 -6.87
CA ASN A 57 1.60 -13.95 -5.92
C ASN A 57 2.29 -14.13 -4.56
N PHE A 58 2.07 -13.21 -3.64
CA PHE A 58 2.71 -13.22 -2.31
C PHE A 58 2.33 -14.44 -1.46
N MET A 59 1.23 -15.14 -1.78
CA MET A 59 0.92 -16.42 -1.13
C MET A 59 1.96 -17.51 -1.40
N LYS A 60 2.61 -17.49 -2.58
CA LYS A 60 3.62 -18.48 -3.01
C LYS A 60 5.02 -18.20 -2.48
N PHE A 61 5.22 -17.08 -1.77
CA PHE A 61 6.50 -16.77 -1.13
C PHE A 61 6.65 -17.61 0.15
N ASN A 62 7.83 -18.19 0.34
CA ASN A 62 8.20 -18.97 1.52
C ASN A 62 9.68 -18.73 1.86
N GLU A 63 10.18 -19.31 2.92
CA GLU A 63 11.55 -19.12 3.39
C GLU A 63 12.59 -19.43 2.30
N LYS A 64 12.39 -20.51 1.54
CA LYS A 64 13.35 -20.98 0.50
C LYS A 64 13.40 -20.07 -0.74
N ASN A 65 12.31 -19.38 -1.09
CA ASN A 65 12.23 -18.68 -2.38
C ASN A 65 12.08 -17.14 -2.29
N THR A 66 11.74 -16.60 -1.14
CA THR A 66 11.40 -15.18 -0.98
C THR A 66 12.53 -14.27 -1.41
N GLU A 67 13.73 -14.46 -0.89
CA GLU A 67 14.92 -13.64 -1.23
C GLU A 67 15.22 -13.67 -2.74
N LYS A 68 15.20 -14.84 -3.35
CA LYS A 68 15.42 -15.01 -4.80
C LYS A 68 14.38 -14.27 -5.63
N ILE A 69 13.08 -14.39 -5.26
CA ILE A 69 12.00 -13.73 -5.99
C ILE A 69 12.07 -12.20 -5.83
N ILE A 70 12.34 -11.70 -4.62
CA ILE A 70 12.48 -10.26 -4.37
C ILE A 70 13.65 -9.70 -5.16
N SER A 71 14.82 -10.34 -5.12
CA SER A 71 16.00 -9.92 -5.84
C SER A 71 15.78 -9.94 -7.36
N LYS A 72 15.06 -10.92 -7.91
CA LYS A 72 14.75 -10.98 -9.33
C LYS A 72 13.74 -9.93 -9.80
N LYS A 73 12.68 -9.69 -9.00
CA LYS A 73 11.53 -8.89 -9.45
C LYS A 73 11.54 -7.45 -8.96
N PHE A 74 12.08 -7.17 -7.76
CA PHE A 74 11.95 -5.88 -7.08
C PHE A 74 13.28 -5.17 -6.82
N SER A 75 14.38 -5.62 -7.44
CA SER A 75 15.72 -5.10 -7.20
C SER A 75 16.09 -3.85 -8.00
N LYS A 76 15.19 -3.24 -8.76
CA LYS A 76 15.47 -1.98 -9.46
C LYS A 76 15.65 -0.82 -8.49
N LYS A 77 16.25 0.27 -8.95
CA LYS A 77 16.26 1.54 -8.22
C LYS A 77 14.87 2.18 -8.35
N TYR A 78 14.31 2.59 -7.24
CA TYR A 78 13.06 3.37 -7.18
C TYR A 78 13.28 4.59 -6.31
N ASP A 79 12.64 5.67 -6.68
CA ASP A 79 12.63 6.91 -5.92
C ASP A 79 11.48 6.91 -4.91
N ALA A 80 10.36 6.27 -5.25
CA ALA A 80 9.26 6.07 -4.33
C ALA A 80 8.78 4.60 -4.27
N LEU A 81 8.32 4.16 -3.08
CA LEU A 81 7.64 2.89 -2.84
C LEU A 81 6.30 3.16 -2.19
N ILE A 82 5.23 2.66 -2.80
CA ILE A 82 3.86 2.73 -2.27
C ILE A 82 3.33 1.32 -2.11
N ASN A 83 2.95 0.95 -0.89
CA ASN A 83 2.40 -0.35 -0.58
C ASN A 83 0.88 -0.27 -0.37
N LEU A 84 0.12 -0.70 -1.38
CA LEU A 84 -1.35 -0.81 -1.40
C LEU A 84 -1.83 -2.25 -1.33
N VAL A 85 -0.98 -3.19 -0.93
CA VAL A 85 -1.39 -4.60 -0.83
C VAL A 85 -2.43 -4.75 0.28
N GLY A 86 -3.51 -5.44 -0.04
CA GLY A 86 -4.58 -5.75 0.91
C GLY A 86 -5.28 -7.06 0.55
N TYR A 87 -5.14 -8.04 1.43
CA TYR A 87 -5.86 -9.31 1.39
C TYR A 87 -6.73 -9.43 2.63
N VAL A 88 -8.00 -9.73 2.45
CA VAL A 88 -8.98 -9.97 3.53
C VAL A 88 -9.44 -11.42 3.41
N ASP A 89 -9.36 -12.17 4.49
CA ASP A 89 -9.76 -13.58 4.55
C ASP A 89 -11.24 -13.81 4.85
N ASN A 90 -11.97 -12.76 5.25
CA ASN A 90 -13.40 -12.76 5.59
C ASN A 90 -13.80 -13.78 6.68
N LYS A 91 -12.92 -14.01 7.65
CA LYS A 91 -13.21 -14.87 8.80
C LYS A 91 -13.68 -14.05 9.99
N SER A 92 -14.67 -14.60 10.73
CA SER A 92 -15.04 -14.09 12.06
C SER A 92 -13.93 -14.38 13.08
N PHE A 93 -14.02 -13.78 14.26
CA PHE A 93 -13.05 -14.01 15.33
C PHE A 93 -12.98 -15.51 15.70
N GLU A 94 -14.11 -16.15 15.89
CA GLU A 94 -14.25 -17.56 16.29
C GLU A 94 -13.67 -18.53 15.25
N ASN A 95 -13.75 -18.17 13.97
CA ASN A 95 -13.25 -18.98 12.86
C ASN A 95 -11.79 -18.66 12.46
N THR A 96 -11.17 -17.74 13.19
CA THR A 96 -9.76 -17.42 13.00
C THR A 96 -8.87 -18.57 13.50
N ASN A 97 -7.82 -18.87 12.75
CA ASN A 97 -6.82 -19.87 13.12
C ASN A 97 -5.42 -19.43 12.66
N LEU A 98 -4.39 -20.08 13.20
CA LEU A 98 -2.99 -19.76 12.94
C LEU A 98 -2.67 -19.66 11.43
N ARG A 99 -3.14 -20.62 10.63
CA ARG A 99 -2.93 -20.64 9.17
C ARG A 99 -3.48 -19.39 8.49
N SER A 100 -4.67 -18.94 8.91
CA SER A 100 -5.31 -17.75 8.32
C SER A 100 -4.63 -16.46 8.76
N ILE A 101 -4.17 -16.38 10.01
CA ILE A 101 -3.40 -15.26 10.55
C ILE A 101 -2.07 -15.14 9.79
N ILE A 102 -1.26 -16.20 9.80
CA ILE A 102 0.04 -16.22 9.10
C ILE A 102 -0.11 -15.83 7.64
N LYS A 103 -1.10 -16.38 6.93
CA LYS A 103 -1.36 -16.05 5.53
C LYS A 103 -1.64 -14.57 5.33
N THR A 104 -2.48 -13.99 6.17
CA THR A 104 -2.92 -12.59 6.03
C THR A 104 -1.78 -11.63 6.38
N VAL A 105 -1.08 -11.88 7.48
CA VAL A 105 0.09 -11.09 7.90
C VAL A 105 1.22 -11.20 6.87
N LYS A 106 1.51 -12.41 6.37
CA LYS A 106 2.52 -12.62 5.34
C LYS A 106 2.25 -11.78 4.09
N ILE A 107 1.02 -11.80 3.57
CA ILE A 107 0.67 -11.09 2.34
C ILE A 107 0.68 -9.58 2.56
N ASN A 108 0.08 -9.11 3.65
CA ASN A 108 -0.19 -7.68 3.86
C ASN A 108 1.00 -6.92 4.47
N ALA A 109 1.85 -7.59 5.25
CA ALA A 109 2.93 -6.96 5.99
C ALA A 109 4.32 -7.56 5.67
N LEU A 110 4.55 -8.87 5.89
CA LEU A 110 5.90 -9.41 5.88
C LEU A 110 6.57 -9.34 4.49
N ILE A 111 5.87 -9.75 3.43
CA ILE A 111 6.44 -9.69 2.07
C ILE A 111 6.65 -8.23 1.61
N PRO A 112 5.69 -7.30 1.78
CA PRO A 112 5.94 -5.88 1.56
C PRO A 112 7.13 -5.32 2.33
N PHE A 113 7.28 -5.64 3.62
CA PHE A 113 8.40 -5.22 4.45
C PHE A 113 9.77 -5.72 3.91
N LEU A 114 9.85 -6.97 3.47
CA LEU A 114 11.08 -7.51 2.86
C LEU A 114 11.42 -6.84 1.54
N ILE A 115 10.40 -6.47 0.74
CA ILE A 115 10.60 -5.69 -0.49
C ILE A 115 11.09 -4.27 -0.13
N GLU A 116 10.49 -3.63 0.87
CA GLU A 116 10.90 -2.31 1.39
C GLU A 116 12.36 -2.34 1.84
N LYS A 117 12.75 -3.32 2.69
CA LYS A 117 14.14 -3.53 3.12
C LYS A 117 15.14 -3.57 1.96
N LYS A 118 14.76 -4.22 0.84
CA LYS A 118 15.61 -4.30 -0.35
C LYS A 118 15.73 -2.97 -1.09
N ILE A 119 14.65 -2.20 -1.14
CA ILE A 119 14.57 -0.93 -1.87
C ILE A 119 15.22 0.19 -1.08
N VAL A 120 15.01 0.26 0.23
CA VAL A 120 15.55 1.30 1.10
C VAL A 120 17.06 1.42 0.99
N ASN A 121 17.77 0.29 0.92
CA ASN A 121 19.23 0.28 0.76
C ASN A 121 19.70 1.01 -0.52
N LYS A 122 18.87 1.06 -1.56
CA LYS A 122 19.18 1.78 -2.79
C LYS A 122 18.77 3.25 -2.72
N MET A 123 17.71 3.57 -1.99
CA MET A 123 17.30 4.93 -1.69
C MET A 123 18.37 5.65 -0.85
N LEU A 124 18.93 4.98 0.15
CA LEU A 124 20.03 5.52 0.97
C LEU A 124 21.29 5.85 0.16
N LYS A 125 21.63 4.99 -0.84
CA LYS A 125 22.78 5.23 -1.73
C LYS A 125 22.55 6.37 -2.72
N GLN A 126 21.31 6.74 -3.00
CA GLN A 126 20.98 7.88 -3.89
C GLN A 126 20.58 9.14 -3.12
N GLU A 127 20.60 9.07 -1.77
CA GLU A 127 20.28 10.15 -0.84
C GLU A 127 18.92 10.80 -1.12
N TRP A 128 17.98 9.98 -1.57
CA TRP A 128 16.59 10.37 -1.77
C TRP A 128 15.68 9.14 -1.81
N GLY A 129 14.57 9.20 -1.09
CA GLY A 129 13.55 8.16 -1.15
C GLY A 129 12.28 8.55 -0.40
N ARG A 130 11.14 8.04 -0.87
CA ARG A 130 9.83 8.18 -0.20
C ARG A 130 9.16 6.83 -0.12
N ILE A 131 8.79 6.43 1.09
CA ILE A 131 8.12 5.15 1.36
C ILE A 131 6.79 5.45 2.02
N LEU A 132 5.71 4.86 1.50
CA LEU A 132 4.38 4.99 2.06
C LEU A 132 3.68 3.63 2.17
N ASN A 133 3.39 3.21 3.39
CA ASN A 133 2.60 2.01 3.67
C ASN A 133 1.13 2.37 3.87
N CYS A 134 0.26 1.81 3.02
CA CYS A 134 -1.18 2.05 3.10
C CYS A 134 -1.85 1.06 4.05
N SER A 135 -2.13 1.54 5.24
CA SER A 135 -2.85 0.84 6.29
C SER A 135 -4.38 1.05 6.17
N SER A 136 -5.09 0.90 7.23
CA SER A 136 -6.55 0.98 7.29
C SER A 136 -7.01 1.63 8.58
N ILE A 137 -8.07 2.42 8.51
CA ILE A 137 -8.74 2.93 9.71
C ILE A 137 -9.21 1.79 10.64
N GLY A 138 -9.45 0.59 10.08
CA GLY A 138 -9.79 -0.60 10.85
C GLY A 138 -8.78 -0.97 11.94
N VAL A 139 -7.53 -0.53 11.83
CA VAL A 139 -6.50 -0.71 12.88
C VAL A 139 -6.92 -0.03 14.19
N LYS A 140 -7.49 1.18 14.10
CA LYS A 140 -7.96 1.96 15.26
C LYS A 140 -9.06 1.25 16.05
N PHE A 141 -9.83 0.38 15.38
CA PHE A 141 -11.01 -0.29 15.95
C PHE A 141 -10.84 -1.82 16.08
N GLY A 142 -9.63 -2.35 15.99
CA GLY A 142 -9.38 -3.80 16.08
C GLY A 142 -9.92 -4.63 14.91
N GLY A 143 -10.30 -4.00 13.80
CA GLY A 143 -10.96 -4.65 12.67
C GLY A 143 -12.49 -4.62 12.76
N GLY A 144 -13.16 -5.22 11.77
CA GLY A 144 -14.61 -5.42 11.78
C GLY A 144 -14.96 -6.89 11.93
N LYS A 145 -16.24 -7.23 12.09
CA LYS A 145 -16.77 -8.56 12.40
C LYS A 145 -16.13 -9.75 11.64
N ASN A 146 -15.68 -9.54 10.40
CA ASN A 146 -15.04 -10.57 9.56
C ASN A 146 -13.68 -10.11 9.01
N SER A 147 -12.94 -9.28 9.74
CA SER A 147 -11.68 -8.72 9.27
C SER A 147 -10.63 -8.53 10.37
N TYR A 148 -10.69 -9.32 11.45
CA TYR A 148 -9.71 -9.28 12.54
C TYR A 148 -8.29 -9.55 12.07
N ASN A 149 -8.08 -10.63 11.29
CA ASN A 149 -6.77 -10.94 10.73
C ASN A 149 -6.25 -9.82 9.82
N TYR A 150 -7.16 -9.16 9.09
CA TYR A 150 -6.81 -8.00 8.27
C TYR A 150 -6.39 -6.83 9.16
N GLY A 151 -7.15 -6.50 10.21
CA GLY A 151 -6.80 -5.47 11.20
C GLY A 151 -5.43 -5.73 11.80
N LEU A 152 -5.18 -6.94 12.31
CA LEU A 152 -3.88 -7.38 12.85
C LEU A 152 -2.77 -7.20 11.81
N SER A 153 -2.98 -7.66 10.57
CA SER A 153 -1.96 -7.57 9.52
C SER A 153 -1.65 -6.13 9.12
N LYS A 154 -2.62 -5.23 9.17
CA LYS A 154 -2.43 -3.80 8.92
C LYS A 154 -1.76 -3.10 10.10
N HIS A 155 -2.01 -3.56 11.32
CA HIS A 155 -1.25 -3.11 12.50
C HIS A 155 0.23 -3.50 12.38
N CYS A 156 0.52 -4.75 12.00
CA CYS A 156 1.90 -5.18 11.71
C CYS A 156 2.55 -4.36 10.57
N LEU A 157 1.78 -3.93 9.58
CA LEU A 157 2.29 -3.10 8.48
C LEU A 157 2.67 -1.68 8.94
N GLU A 158 2.04 -1.16 10.00
CA GLU A 158 2.35 0.17 10.55
C GLU A 158 3.71 0.21 11.29
N PHE A 159 4.35 -0.93 11.49
CA PHE A 159 5.68 -0.96 12.08
C PHE A 159 6.69 -0.21 11.21
N ILE A 160 7.29 0.83 11.76
CA ILE A 160 8.38 1.58 11.17
C ILE A 160 9.66 1.25 11.95
N PRO A 161 10.70 0.70 11.31
CA PRO A 161 11.96 0.38 11.99
C PRO A 161 12.61 1.64 12.58
N ASN A 162 13.13 1.61 13.79
CA ASN A 162 13.76 2.76 14.45
C ASN A 162 14.88 3.42 13.62
N ARG A 163 15.49 2.67 12.71
CA ARG A 163 16.48 3.17 11.74
C ARG A 163 15.96 4.26 10.79
N TYR A 164 14.64 4.53 10.75
CA TYR A 164 14.10 5.63 9.94
C TYR A 164 14.72 7.00 10.34
N LYS A 165 15.17 7.14 11.57
CA LYS A 165 15.87 8.34 12.05
C LYS A 165 17.19 8.56 11.30
N ASP A 166 17.96 7.47 11.09
CA ASP A 166 19.18 7.52 10.29
C ASP A 166 18.89 7.74 8.81
N TRP A 167 17.76 7.18 8.33
CA TRP A 167 17.35 7.35 6.92
C TRP A 167 16.98 8.79 6.61
N ALA A 168 16.40 9.52 7.56
CA ALA A 168 16.04 10.93 7.40
C ALA A 168 17.26 11.80 7.06
N ASN A 169 18.43 11.52 7.63
CA ASN A 169 19.69 12.20 7.33
C ASN A 169 20.13 12.03 5.86
N LYS A 170 19.62 11.02 5.17
CA LYS A 170 19.83 10.74 3.76
C LYS A 170 18.61 11.08 2.90
N ASN A 171 17.73 11.94 3.42
CA ASN A 171 16.50 12.34 2.73
C ASN A 171 15.63 11.15 2.27
N VAL A 172 15.66 10.04 3.03
CA VAL A 172 14.79 8.88 2.82
C VAL A 172 13.73 8.89 3.92
N LEU A 173 12.49 9.20 3.53
CA LEU A 173 11.37 9.39 4.45
C LEU A 173 10.37 8.25 4.32
N ILE A 174 9.88 7.76 5.46
CA ILE A 174 8.90 6.68 5.55
C ILE A 174 7.72 7.10 6.42
N ASN A 175 6.51 6.87 5.90
CA ASN A 175 5.27 7.14 6.63
C ASN A 175 4.24 6.05 6.38
N ASN A 176 3.22 6.01 7.22
CA ASN A 176 2.02 5.21 7.02
C ASN A 176 0.82 6.12 6.77
N ILE A 177 -0.18 5.60 6.04
CA ILE A 177 -1.48 6.25 5.88
C ILE A 177 -2.60 5.26 6.23
N ARG A 178 -3.42 5.57 7.25
CA ARG A 178 -4.65 4.85 7.57
C ARG A 178 -5.77 5.34 6.66
N ILE A 179 -6.18 4.48 5.75
CA ILE A 179 -7.23 4.79 4.77
C ILE A 179 -8.58 4.40 5.34
N GLY A 180 -9.52 5.33 5.32
CA GLY A 180 -10.91 5.13 5.68
C GLY A 180 -11.72 4.36 4.64
N VAL A 181 -13.02 4.24 4.87
CA VAL A 181 -13.94 3.54 3.98
C VAL A 181 -13.95 4.21 2.61
N THR A 182 -13.46 3.49 1.60
CA THR A 182 -13.31 3.98 0.23
C THR A 182 -14.17 3.15 -0.73
N ARG A 183 -14.79 3.78 -1.73
CA ARG A 183 -15.64 3.13 -2.75
C ARG A 183 -14.82 2.20 -3.65
N THR A 184 -14.57 0.97 -3.16
CA THR A 184 -13.75 -0.05 -3.82
C THR A 184 -14.48 -1.38 -3.88
N LYS A 185 -13.98 -2.32 -4.70
CA LYS A 185 -14.54 -3.67 -4.82
C LYS A 185 -14.45 -4.49 -3.51
N ILE A 186 -13.56 -4.16 -2.59
CA ILE A 186 -13.49 -4.79 -1.27
C ILE A 186 -14.84 -4.61 -0.56
N HIS A 187 -15.41 -3.42 -0.59
CA HIS A 187 -16.71 -3.14 0.06
C HIS A 187 -17.91 -3.66 -0.75
N LYS A 188 -17.81 -3.79 -2.08
CA LYS A 188 -18.87 -4.43 -2.89
C LYS A 188 -19.09 -5.91 -2.54
N ARG A 189 -18.07 -6.58 -1.98
CA ARG A 189 -18.14 -7.97 -1.51
C ARG A 189 -18.77 -8.11 -0.12
N MET A 190 -18.89 -7.03 0.63
CA MET A 190 -19.68 -6.98 1.87
C MET A 190 -21.16 -7.03 1.47
N LYS A 191 -21.67 -8.25 1.33
CA LYS A 191 -23.09 -8.49 1.04
C LYS A 191 -23.94 -7.92 2.18
N LYS A 192 -24.69 -6.91 1.90
CA LYS A 192 -25.92 -6.32 2.44
C LYS A 192 -25.77 -4.81 2.66
N ASN A 193 -26.54 -4.07 1.92
CA ASN A 193 -26.66 -2.60 1.99
C ASN A 193 -26.86 -2.03 3.41
N LEU A 194 -27.41 -2.81 4.35
CA LEU A 194 -27.65 -2.40 5.74
C LEU A 194 -26.36 -2.18 6.54
N GLN A 195 -25.37 -3.09 6.43
CA GLN A 195 -24.10 -2.93 7.16
C GLN A 195 -23.30 -1.72 6.66
N LEU A 196 -23.34 -1.46 5.35
CA LEU A 196 -22.67 -0.30 4.78
C LEU A 196 -23.37 1.00 5.17
N LYS A 197 -24.71 1.04 5.16
CA LYS A 197 -25.50 2.22 5.63
C LYS A 197 -25.18 2.53 7.08
N HIS A 198 -25.17 1.51 7.97
CA HIS A 198 -24.78 1.68 9.37
C HIS A 198 -23.36 2.23 9.49
N ARG A 199 -22.42 1.65 8.75
CA ARG A 199 -21.01 2.08 8.75
C ARG A 199 -20.85 3.55 8.32
N LEU A 200 -21.60 3.99 7.30
CA LEU A 200 -21.57 5.38 6.83
C LEU A 200 -22.09 6.39 7.88
N LYS A 201 -23.03 5.98 8.75
CA LYS A 201 -23.50 6.83 9.85
C LYS A 201 -22.39 7.12 10.86
N LEU A 202 -21.43 6.21 11.03
CA LEU A 202 -20.31 6.37 11.96
C LEU A 202 -19.20 7.29 11.42
N ILE A 203 -19.15 7.50 10.10
CA ILE A 203 -18.18 8.41 9.48
C ILE A 203 -18.72 9.85 9.58
N PRO A 204 -18.05 10.80 10.23
CA PRO A 204 -18.52 12.19 10.33
C PRO A 204 -18.84 12.82 8.96
N ALA A 205 -18.01 12.56 7.94
CA ALA A 205 -18.25 13.04 6.57
C ALA A 205 -19.47 12.38 5.87
N LYS A 206 -20.17 11.41 6.49
CA LYS A 206 -21.39 10.70 6.03
C LYS A 206 -21.28 10.06 4.64
N ARG A 207 -20.08 9.84 4.14
CA ARG A 207 -19.82 9.23 2.82
C ARG A 207 -18.54 8.40 2.79
N MET A 208 -18.46 7.54 1.80
CA MET A 208 -17.19 6.90 1.43
C MET A 208 -16.29 7.88 0.68
N ALA A 209 -14.99 7.79 0.87
CA ALA A 209 -14.03 8.43 -0.02
C ALA A 209 -14.12 7.86 -1.45
N LYS A 210 -13.80 8.68 -2.45
CA LYS A 210 -13.53 8.20 -3.80
C LYS A 210 -12.07 7.73 -3.89
N PRO A 211 -11.75 6.71 -4.74
CA PRO A 211 -10.35 6.28 -4.94
C PRO A 211 -9.40 7.43 -5.33
N GLN A 212 -9.90 8.42 -6.08
CA GLN A 212 -9.13 9.59 -6.51
C GLN A 212 -8.76 10.49 -5.33
N GLU A 213 -9.67 10.67 -4.36
CA GLU A 213 -9.39 11.46 -3.14
C GLU A 213 -8.23 10.82 -2.36
N ILE A 214 -8.26 9.51 -2.20
CA ILE A 214 -7.20 8.77 -1.51
C ILE A 214 -5.89 8.80 -2.30
N SER A 215 -5.96 8.68 -3.63
CA SER A 215 -4.78 8.76 -4.50
C SER A 215 -4.06 10.09 -4.36
N SER A 216 -4.79 11.20 -4.31
CA SER A 216 -4.22 12.54 -4.12
C SER A 216 -3.39 12.64 -2.84
N TYR A 217 -3.88 12.14 -1.71
CA TYR A 217 -3.09 12.12 -0.46
C TYR A 217 -1.86 11.22 -0.57
N ILE A 218 -2.01 10.01 -1.12
CA ILE A 218 -0.89 9.07 -1.31
C ILE A 218 0.21 9.70 -2.13
N VAL A 219 -0.14 10.33 -3.25
CA VAL A 219 0.82 10.97 -4.15
C VAL A 219 1.54 12.12 -3.46
N ASN A 220 0.82 13.03 -2.81
CA ASN A 220 1.41 14.17 -2.13
C ASN A 220 2.41 13.77 -1.03
N LEU A 221 2.17 12.66 -0.33
CA LEU A 221 3.05 12.16 0.73
C LEU A 221 4.38 11.59 0.20
N VAL A 222 4.49 11.28 -1.09
CA VAL A 222 5.71 10.71 -1.70
C VAL A 222 6.36 11.63 -2.74
N LEU A 223 5.86 12.85 -2.91
CA LEU A 223 6.50 13.89 -3.73
C LEU A 223 7.57 14.68 -2.95
N ASP A 224 8.34 15.49 -3.65
CA ASP A 224 9.35 16.38 -3.04
C ASP A 224 8.76 17.37 -2.03
N LYS A 225 7.47 17.72 -2.19
CA LYS A 225 6.75 18.58 -1.23
C LYS A 225 6.73 18.00 0.19
N ASN A 226 6.76 16.67 0.35
CA ASN A 226 7.05 16.07 1.64
C ASN A 226 8.56 16.02 1.84
N SER A 227 9.10 17.02 2.51
CA SER A 227 10.54 17.16 2.79
C SER A 227 10.88 16.96 4.27
N PHE A 228 9.87 16.93 5.17
CA PHE A 228 10.12 16.93 6.61
C PHE A 228 9.32 15.90 7.41
N MET A 229 8.20 15.39 6.86
CA MET A 229 7.39 14.39 7.55
C MET A 229 7.96 12.97 7.36
N THR A 230 8.36 12.34 8.46
CA THR A 230 8.83 10.95 8.48
C THR A 230 8.53 10.27 9.82
N GLY A 231 8.29 8.98 9.83
CA GLY A 231 7.96 8.21 11.04
C GLY A 231 6.49 8.29 11.45
N GLU A 232 5.64 8.93 10.64
CA GLU A 232 4.27 9.24 11.01
C GLU A 232 3.24 8.25 10.47
N THR A 233 2.12 8.15 11.18
CA THR A 233 0.92 7.43 10.72
C THR A 233 -0.25 8.41 10.60
N ILE A 234 -0.55 8.80 9.37
CA ILE A 234 -1.55 9.81 9.04
C ILE A 234 -2.91 9.14 8.79
N THR A 235 -4.00 9.71 9.31
CA THR A 235 -5.35 9.19 9.09
C THR A 235 -6.09 10.02 8.04
N VAL A 236 -6.62 9.34 7.01
CA VAL A 236 -7.48 9.93 5.97
C VAL A 236 -8.78 9.12 5.93
N ALA A 237 -9.73 9.46 6.79
CA ALA A 237 -10.90 8.63 7.06
C ALA A 237 -12.22 9.40 7.21
N GLY A 238 -12.27 10.68 6.85
CA GLY A 238 -13.49 11.48 6.91
C GLY A 238 -13.96 11.78 8.34
N GLY A 239 -13.03 11.88 9.30
CA GLY A 239 -13.27 12.20 10.71
C GLY A 239 -13.39 10.98 11.64
N GLU A 240 -13.20 9.72 11.17
CA GLU A 240 -13.17 8.50 11.99
C GLU A 240 -11.99 8.41 12.95
#